data_c55625064dc5bd1b43cf797a4de191ff
#
_entry.id   c55625064dc5bd1b43cf797a4de191ff
#
_cell.length_a   1.000
_cell.length_b   1.000
_cell.length_c   1.000
_cell.angle_alpha   90.00
_cell.angle_beta   90.00
_cell.angle_gamma   90.00
#
_symmetry.space_group_name_H-M   'P 1'
#
loop_
_entity.id
_entity.type
_entity.pdbx_description
1 polymer ?
#
loop_
_entity_poly.entity_id
_entity_poly.type
_entity_poly.pdbx_seq_one_letter_code
_entity_poly.pdbx_strand_id
1 'polypeptide(L)'
;MPLDPEFVADCPYGPGGLLIDEVVEIDVEKSMVRVRMPVHPDLPLTREQRNHPVFHPPHLSGGLMVHMTGMVGFIHAYYIFGLRHADGWIGYGVRIHDARFQAPGEMHVPLVLKGWSTNARKSPTRILARYTFEFTQGSKLIYEGDQTALWTKLTAR
;
A
#
# COMPACT_ATOMS: atom_id res chain seq x y z
N MET A 1 16.08 -2.05 1.30
CA MET A 1 16.38 -3.46 0.97
C MET A 1 15.29 -4.02 0.06
N PRO A 2 15.59 -4.99 -0.80
CA PRO A 2 14.56 -5.58 -1.66
C PRO A 2 13.46 -6.22 -0.82
N LEU A 3 12.27 -6.39 -1.43
CA LEU A 3 11.20 -7.18 -0.84
C LEU A 3 11.66 -8.64 -0.64
N ASP A 4 11.19 -9.25 0.44
CA ASP A 4 11.40 -10.67 0.69
C ASP A 4 10.84 -11.49 -0.49
N PRO A 5 11.64 -12.35 -1.14
CA PRO A 5 11.15 -13.21 -2.21
C PRO A 5 9.96 -14.09 -1.81
N GLU A 6 9.90 -14.53 -0.55
CA GLU A 6 8.76 -15.29 -0.04
C GLU A 6 7.49 -14.43 -0.01
N PHE A 7 7.60 -13.15 0.39
CA PHE A 7 6.48 -12.23 0.32
C PHE A 7 6.01 -12.03 -1.12
N VAL A 8 6.94 -11.79 -2.05
CA VAL A 8 6.60 -11.57 -3.47
C VAL A 8 5.87 -12.78 -4.06
N ALA A 9 6.30 -14.00 -3.70
CA ALA A 9 5.64 -15.23 -4.15
C ALA A 9 4.28 -15.45 -3.49
N ASP A 10 4.10 -15.00 -2.24
CA ASP A 10 2.88 -15.19 -1.45
C ASP A 10 1.82 -14.10 -1.72
N CYS A 11 2.24 -12.92 -2.15
CA CYS A 11 1.36 -11.78 -2.37
C CYS A 11 0.27 -12.09 -3.41
N PRO A 12 -1.02 -11.76 -3.13
CA PRO A 12 -2.10 -12.00 -4.08
C PRO A 12 -2.04 -11.12 -5.33
N TYR A 13 -1.12 -10.16 -5.37
CA TYR A 13 -0.86 -9.32 -6.54
C TYR A 13 0.51 -9.59 -7.12
N GLY A 14 0.56 -9.84 -8.43
CA GLY A 14 1.80 -9.90 -9.17
C GLY A 14 2.51 -8.53 -9.28
N PRO A 15 3.72 -8.48 -9.87
CA PRO A 15 4.53 -7.26 -9.94
C PRO A 15 3.82 -6.05 -10.58
N GLY A 16 2.98 -6.29 -11.58
CA GLY A 16 2.21 -5.25 -12.28
C GLY A 16 1.09 -4.62 -11.43
N GLY A 17 0.78 -5.17 -10.26
CA GLY A 17 -0.17 -4.63 -9.31
C GLY A 17 0.46 -4.24 -7.99
N LEU A 18 1.50 -4.95 -7.54
CA LEU A 18 2.22 -4.67 -6.31
C LEU A 18 3.01 -3.36 -6.40
N LEU A 19 3.72 -3.13 -7.50
CA LEU A 19 4.43 -1.88 -7.88
C LEU A 19 5.51 -1.39 -6.89
N ILE A 20 5.72 -2.05 -5.78
CA ILE A 20 6.71 -1.70 -4.75
C ILE A 20 7.99 -2.46 -5.05
N ASP A 21 9.13 -1.77 -5.04
CA ASP A 21 10.43 -2.34 -5.34
C ASP A 21 11.37 -2.44 -4.12
N GLU A 22 11.09 -1.70 -3.05
CA GLU A 22 12.00 -1.62 -1.91
C GLU A 22 11.28 -1.44 -0.58
N VAL A 23 11.76 -2.16 0.43
CA VAL A 23 11.44 -1.89 1.83
C VAL A 23 12.46 -0.87 2.37
N VAL A 24 11.96 0.29 2.77
CA VAL A 24 12.78 1.38 3.33
C VAL A 24 12.95 1.20 4.83
N GLU A 25 11.87 0.83 5.53
CA GLU A 25 11.87 0.69 6.98
C GLU A 25 10.77 -0.26 7.46
N ILE A 26 11.09 -1.05 8.48
CA ILE A 26 10.11 -1.83 9.24
C ILE A 26 10.34 -1.52 10.71
N ASP A 27 9.30 -1.02 11.38
CA ASP A 27 9.32 -0.74 12.82
C ASP A 27 8.20 -1.53 13.49
N VAL A 28 8.58 -2.65 14.09
CA VAL A 28 7.63 -3.58 14.74
C VAL A 28 6.98 -2.95 15.96
N GLU A 29 7.73 -2.16 16.73
CA GLU A 29 7.22 -1.51 17.94
C GLU A 29 6.15 -0.48 17.62
N LYS A 30 6.32 0.26 16.53
CA LYS A 30 5.34 1.24 16.05
C LYS A 30 4.31 0.65 15.11
N SER A 31 4.38 -0.66 14.85
CA SER A 31 3.51 -1.33 13.87
C SER A 31 3.49 -0.61 12.51
N MET A 32 4.68 -0.29 11.98
CA MET A 32 4.86 0.60 10.83
C MET A 32 5.75 -0.03 9.76
N VAL A 33 5.38 0.18 8.51
CA VAL A 33 6.22 -0.09 7.35
C VAL A 33 6.35 1.15 6.49
N ARG A 34 7.51 1.30 5.87
CA ARG A 34 7.79 2.32 4.86
C ARG A 34 8.42 1.65 3.65
N VAL A 35 7.85 1.86 2.49
CA VAL A 35 8.25 1.20 1.24
C VAL A 35 8.34 2.22 0.11
N ARG A 36 9.00 1.84 -0.98
CA ARG A 36 9.19 2.70 -2.15
C ARG A 36 8.49 2.11 -3.37
N MET A 37 7.87 2.99 -4.14
CA MET A 37 7.32 2.72 -5.46
C MET A 37 8.02 3.62 -6.49
N PRO A 38 8.66 3.07 -7.54
CA PRO A 38 9.14 3.87 -8.65
C PRO A 38 7.96 4.50 -9.40
N VAL A 39 8.15 5.72 -9.89
CA VAL A 39 7.10 6.46 -10.59
C VAL A 39 7.52 6.72 -12.03
N HIS A 40 6.73 6.22 -12.96
CA HIS A 40 6.97 6.35 -14.40
C HIS A 40 5.65 6.34 -15.19
N PRO A 41 5.64 6.80 -16.45
CA PRO A 41 4.41 6.91 -17.24
C PRO A 41 3.69 5.59 -17.53
N ASP A 42 4.39 4.46 -17.47
CA ASP A 42 3.83 3.15 -17.79
C ASP A 42 3.10 2.48 -16.60
N LEU A 43 3.01 3.15 -15.46
CA LEU A 43 2.23 2.65 -14.33
C LEU A 43 0.75 2.47 -14.69
N PRO A 44 0.07 1.47 -14.09
CA PRO A 44 -1.37 1.30 -14.26
C PRO A 44 -2.13 2.60 -14.02
N LEU A 45 -3.18 2.84 -14.79
CA LEU A 45 -3.97 4.07 -14.85
C LEU A 45 -3.19 5.29 -15.39
N THR A 46 -1.93 5.45 -15.02
CA THR A 46 -1.07 6.54 -15.50
C THR A 46 -0.87 6.45 -17.01
N ARG A 47 -0.57 5.27 -17.54
CA ARG A 47 -0.39 5.04 -18.98
C ARG A 47 -1.63 5.31 -19.84
N GLU A 48 -2.80 5.30 -19.21
CA GLU A 48 -4.08 5.56 -19.91
C GLU A 48 -4.47 7.04 -19.91
N GLN A 49 -3.68 7.90 -19.25
CA GLN A 49 -3.95 9.34 -19.23
C GLN A 49 -3.69 9.95 -20.60
N ARG A 50 -4.63 10.77 -21.06
CA ARG A 50 -4.46 11.62 -22.22
C ARG A 50 -3.85 12.95 -21.78
N ASN A 51 -2.53 13.01 -21.82
CA ASN A 51 -1.76 14.12 -21.27
C ASN A 51 -1.92 15.40 -22.10
N HIS A 52 -2.02 16.52 -21.40
CA HIS A 52 -1.98 17.86 -21.97
C HIS A 52 -1.10 18.73 -21.06
N PRO A 53 -0.14 19.50 -21.61
CA PRO A 53 0.86 20.21 -20.80
C PRO A 53 0.27 21.23 -19.82
N VAL A 54 -0.93 21.74 -20.11
CA VAL A 54 -1.58 22.76 -19.25
C VAL A 54 -2.79 22.17 -18.53
N PHE A 55 -3.71 21.50 -19.27
CA PHE A 55 -4.99 21.06 -18.70
C PHE A 55 -4.94 19.70 -18.02
N HIS A 56 -4.02 18.85 -18.41
CA HIS A 56 -3.86 17.52 -17.84
C HIS A 56 -2.40 17.05 -17.92
N PRO A 57 -1.49 17.65 -17.13
CA PRO A 57 -0.11 17.17 -17.06
C PRO A 57 -0.07 15.74 -16.50
N PRO A 58 0.91 14.92 -16.93
CA PRO A 58 1.06 13.57 -16.40
C PRO A 58 1.28 13.59 -14.89
N HIS A 59 0.52 12.78 -14.16
CA HIS A 59 0.58 12.68 -12.70
C HIS A 59 0.08 11.32 -12.21
N LEU A 60 0.40 10.99 -10.97
CA LEU A 60 -0.15 9.81 -10.32
C LEU A 60 -1.65 9.99 -10.07
N SER A 61 -2.46 9.02 -10.52
CA SER A 61 -3.91 9.08 -10.30
C SER A 61 -4.28 8.83 -8.84
N GLY A 62 -5.35 9.45 -8.39
CA GLY A 62 -5.90 9.21 -7.05
C GLY A 62 -6.33 7.75 -6.86
N GLY A 63 -6.86 7.11 -7.90
CA GLY A 63 -7.24 5.70 -7.86
C GLY A 63 -6.04 4.78 -7.61
N LEU A 64 -4.87 5.11 -8.18
CA LEU A 64 -3.64 4.37 -7.89
C LEU A 64 -3.20 4.55 -6.43
N MET A 65 -3.34 5.74 -5.86
CA MET A 65 -3.02 5.97 -4.44
C MET A 65 -3.88 5.11 -3.52
N VAL A 66 -5.17 5.02 -3.78
CA VAL A 66 -6.08 4.15 -3.03
C VAL A 66 -5.69 2.68 -3.18
N HIS A 67 -5.38 2.22 -4.39
CA HIS A 67 -4.87 0.85 -4.61
C HIS A 67 -3.61 0.59 -3.79
N MET A 68 -2.68 1.53 -3.76
CA MET A 68 -1.41 1.36 -3.05
C MET A 68 -1.58 1.28 -1.54
N THR A 69 -2.65 1.78 -0.95
CA THR A 69 -2.94 1.55 0.48
C THR A 69 -3.14 0.07 0.78
N GLY A 70 -3.79 -0.66 -0.13
CA GLY A 70 -3.93 -2.11 -0.04
C GLY A 70 -2.59 -2.83 -0.14
N MET A 71 -1.72 -2.42 -1.05
CA MET A 71 -0.39 -3.03 -1.22
C MET A 71 0.49 -2.82 0.02
N VAL A 72 0.50 -1.62 0.58
CA VAL A 72 1.16 -1.34 1.87
C VAL A 72 0.55 -2.17 2.99
N GLY A 73 -0.77 -2.36 2.99
CA GLY A 73 -1.48 -3.23 3.93
C GLY A 73 -1.00 -4.68 3.88
N PHE A 74 -0.80 -5.26 2.67
CA PHE A 74 -0.25 -6.62 2.52
C PHE A 74 1.18 -6.71 3.05
N ILE A 75 2.02 -5.73 2.76
CA ILE A 75 3.40 -5.69 3.29
C ILE A 75 3.38 -5.60 4.83
N HIS A 76 2.55 -4.71 5.40
CA HIS A 76 2.40 -4.60 6.84
C HIS A 76 1.93 -5.92 7.46
N ALA A 77 0.92 -6.56 6.89
CA ALA A 77 0.41 -7.83 7.40
C ALA A 77 1.48 -8.92 7.39
N TYR A 78 2.29 -8.99 6.35
CA TYR A 78 3.38 -9.96 6.25
C TYR A 78 4.50 -9.67 7.26
N TYR A 79 5.06 -8.46 7.26
CA TYR A 79 6.24 -8.14 8.05
C TYR A 79 5.95 -7.87 9.54
N ILE A 80 4.77 -7.35 9.86
CA ILE A 80 4.40 -6.97 11.24
C ILE A 80 3.50 -8.00 11.90
N PHE A 81 2.44 -8.44 11.22
CA PHE A 81 1.51 -9.43 11.78
C PHE A 81 1.92 -10.88 11.52
N GLY A 82 2.90 -11.12 10.64
CA GLY A 82 3.34 -12.46 10.27
C GLY A 82 2.30 -13.26 9.49
N LEU A 83 1.38 -12.59 8.78
CA LEU A 83 0.33 -13.25 8.03
C LEU A 83 0.83 -13.65 6.64
N ARG A 84 0.54 -14.89 6.26
CA ARG A 84 0.86 -15.42 4.94
C ARG A 84 -0.41 -15.88 4.22
N HIS A 85 -0.49 -15.54 2.95
CA HIS A 85 -1.59 -16.02 2.10
C HIS A 85 -1.57 -17.54 1.96
N ALA A 86 -0.37 -18.12 1.87
CA ALA A 86 -0.17 -19.57 1.87
C ALA A 86 -0.72 -20.28 3.10
N ASP A 87 -0.81 -19.59 4.24
CA ASP A 87 -1.40 -20.13 5.49
C ASP A 87 -2.93 -19.90 5.57
N GLY A 88 -3.55 -19.43 4.49
CA GLY A 88 -4.98 -19.20 4.39
C GLY A 88 -5.43 -17.79 4.82
N TRP A 89 -4.52 -16.87 5.13
CA TRP A 89 -4.88 -15.51 5.45
C TRP A 89 -5.24 -14.70 4.20
N ILE A 90 -6.37 -14.01 4.25
CA ILE A 90 -6.79 -13.08 3.21
C ILE A 90 -7.15 -11.72 3.84
N GLY A 91 -6.88 -10.65 3.10
CA GLY A 91 -7.13 -9.29 3.55
C GLY A 91 -8.11 -8.55 2.65
N TYR A 92 -8.99 -7.78 3.28
CA TYR A 92 -9.94 -6.91 2.60
C TYR A 92 -9.95 -5.51 3.20
N GLY A 93 -10.02 -4.49 2.35
CA GLY A 93 -10.43 -3.18 2.76
C GLY A 93 -11.92 -3.21 3.16
N VAL A 94 -12.21 -2.73 4.38
CA VAL A 94 -13.60 -2.69 4.90
C VAL A 94 -14.19 -1.31 4.75
N ARG A 95 -13.41 -0.29 5.06
CA ARG A 95 -13.86 1.10 5.02
C ARG A 95 -12.70 2.07 4.84
N ILE A 96 -12.89 3.05 3.99
CA ILE A 96 -12.09 4.26 3.95
C ILE A 96 -12.81 5.30 4.81
N HIS A 97 -12.18 5.73 5.91
CA HIS A 97 -12.73 6.74 6.80
C HIS A 97 -12.42 8.14 6.30
N ASP A 98 -11.21 8.33 5.80
CA ASP A 98 -10.75 9.58 5.20
C ASP A 98 -9.69 9.30 4.13
N ALA A 99 -9.70 10.09 3.09
CA ALA A 99 -8.69 10.07 2.03
C ALA A 99 -8.50 11.50 1.52
N ARG A 100 -7.25 11.98 1.58
CA ARG A 100 -6.89 13.34 1.17
C ARG A 100 -5.78 13.29 0.15
N PHE A 101 -6.05 13.91 -0.99
CA PHE A 101 -5.09 14.09 -2.09
C PHE A 101 -4.49 15.49 -1.95
N GLN A 102 -3.33 15.60 -1.29
CA GLN A 102 -2.74 16.89 -0.92
C GLN A 102 -2.07 17.58 -2.10
N ALA A 103 -1.52 16.79 -3.03
CA ALA A 103 -0.86 17.30 -4.22
C ALA A 103 -0.81 16.24 -5.32
N PRO A 104 -0.72 16.62 -6.61
CA PRO A 104 -0.43 15.69 -7.69
C PRO A 104 0.94 15.04 -7.48
N GLY A 105 1.00 13.71 -7.65
CA GLY A 105 2.27 13.00 -7.67
C GLY A 105 3.00 13.20 -9.00
N GLU A 106 4.26 13.59 -8.92
CA GLU A 106 5.09 13.92 -10.08
C GLU A 106 5.71 12.67 -10.70
N MET A 107 5.84 12.67 -12.04
CA MET A 107 6.55 11.62 -12.77
C MET A 107 8.05 11.64 -12.43
N HIS A 108 8.66 10.45 -12.47
CA HIS A 108 10.10 10.24 -12.26
C HIS A 108 10.63 10.61 -10.86
N VAL A 109 9.76 10.92 -9.92
CA VAL A 109 10.09 11.09 -8.51
C VAL A 109 9.54 9.90 -7.75
N PRO A 110 10.37 9.08 -7.06
CA PRO A 110 9.87 7.93 -6.31
C PRO A 110 8.86 8.33 -5.25
N LEU A 111 7.82 7.51 -5.09
CA LEU A 111 6.85 7.66 -4.02
C LEU A 111 7.27 6.79 -2.83
N VAL A 112 7.36 7.39 -1.66
CA VAL A 112 7.56 6.68 -0.39
C VAL A 112 6.20 6.52 0.28
N LEU A 113 5.85 5.26 0.53
CA LEU A 113 4.55 4.89 1.09
C LEU A 113 4.76 4.41 2.53
N LYS A 114 4.27 5.16 3.49
CA LYS A 114 4.28 4.81 4.91
C LYS A 114 2.88 4.39 5.33
N GLY A 115 2.80 3.24 6.00
CA GLY A 115 1.55 2.75 6.59
C GLY A 115 1.81 2.20 7.98
N TRP A 116 0.90 2.46 8.92
CA TRP A 116 0.97 1.91 10.27
C TRP A 116 -0.42 1.59 10.80
N SER A 117 -0.45 0.57 11.67
CA SER A 117 -1.67 0.19 12.36
C SER A 117 -1.79 0.97 13.67
N THR A 118 -2.83 1.79 13.78
CA THR A 118 -3.12 2.59 14.99
C THR A 118 -3.88 1.81 16.04
N ASN A 119 -4.60 0.75 15.62
CA ASN A 119 -5.35 -0.14 16.49
C ASN A 119 -5.61 -1.46 15.76
N ALA A 120 -5.44 -2.57 16.47
CA ALA A 120 -5.76 -3.90 15.94
C ALA A 120 -6.45 -4.76 17.00
N ARG A 121 -7.59 -5.36 16.61
CA ARG A 121 -8.27 -6.38 17.40
C ARG A 121 -7.96 -7.74 16.79
N LYS A 122 -7.30 -8.60 17.57
CA LYS A 122 -6.79 -9.89 17.10
C LYS A 122 -7.50 -11.05 17.76
N SER A 123 -7.84 -12.04 16.96
CA SER A 123 -8.19 -13.39 17.39
C SER A 123 -7.36 -14.40 16.58
N PRO A 124 -7.40 -15.71 16.89
CA PRO A 124 -6.63 -16.71 16.13
C PRO A 124 -6.96 -16.77 14.62
N THR A 125 -8.16 -16.33 14.21
CA THR A 125 -8.65 -16.43 12.83
C THR A 125 -9.02 -15.09 12.20
N ARG A 126 -8.93 -13.97 12.94
CA ARG A 126 -9.33 -12.63 12.44
C ARG A 126 -8.50 -11.54 13.07
N ILE A 127 -8.16 -10.55 12.25
CA ILE A 127 -7.56 -9.29 12.71
C ILE A 127 -8.33 -8.16 12.06
N LEU A 128 -8.94 -7.31 12.86
CA LEU A 128 -9.54 -6.05 12.40
C LEU A 128 -8.57 -4.93 12.75
N ALA A 129 -7.98 -4.29 11.75
CA ALA A 129 -6.93 -3.30 11.93
C ALA A 129 -7.34 -1.93 11.37
N ARG A 130 -7.06 -0.88 12.14
CA ARG A 130 -7.14 0.50 11.71
C ARG A 130 -5.77 0.95 11.21
N TYR A 131 -5.71 1.47 10.00
CA TYR A 131 -4.50 1.93 9.34
C TYR A 131 -4.53 3.42 9.08
N THR A 132 -3.39 4.05 9.24
CA THR A 132 -3.10 5.38 8.70
C THR A 132 -2.01 5.28 7.65
N PHE A 133 -2.16 6.05 6.57
CA PHE A 133 -1.20 6.09 5.46
C PHE A 133 -0.73 7.52 5.20
N GLU A 134 0.55 7.66 4.87
CA GLU A 134 1.17 8.89 4.38
C GLU A 134 2.06 8.54 3.19
N PHE A 135 1.77 9.11 2.04
CA PHE A 135 2.59 8.92 0.83
C PHE A 135 3.26 10.24 0.46
N THR A 136 4.58 10.20 0.30
CA THR A 136 5.41 11.38 0.08
C THR A 136 6.31 11.23 -1.13
N GLN A 137 6.62 12.36 -1.77
CA GLN A 137 7.72 12.49 -2.73
C GLN A 137 8.72 13.51 -2.17
N GLY A 138 9.90 13.05 -1.72
CA GLY A 138 10.79 13.87 -0.91
C GLY A 138 10.09 14.31 0.38
N SER A 139 10.07 15.62 0.64
CA SER A 139 9.37 16.21 1.80
C SER A 139 7.90 16.54 1.53
N LYS A 140 7.43 16.38 0.26
CA LYS A 140 6.09 16.75 -0.16
C LYS A 140 5.10 15.63 0.14
N LEU A 141 4.07 15.93 0.93
CA LEU A 141 2.97 15.01 1.19
C LEU A 141 2.02 14.99 -0.02
N ILE A 142 1.80 13.80 -0.58
CA ILE A 142 0.98 13.59 -1.76
C ILE A 142 -0.40 13.07 -1.37
N TYR A 143 -0.45 12.11 -0.44
CA TYR A 143 -1.68 11.44 -0.03
C TYR A 143 -1.66 11.10 1.45
N GLU A 144 -2.80 11.25 2.10
CA GLU A 144 -3.07 10.76 3.46
C GLU A 144 -4.33 9.90 3.44
N GLY A 145 -4.32 8.83 4.19
CA GLY A 145 -5.46 7.93 4.29
C GLY A 145 -5.66 7.37 5.69
N ASP A 146 -6.93 7.10 6.01
CA ASP A 146 -7.35 6.44 7.24
C ASP A 146 -8.37 5.36 6.86
N GLN A 147 -8.05 4.09 7.14
CA GLN A 147 -8.82 2.95 6.66
C GLN A 147 -8.92 1.86 7.72
N THR A 148 -9.97 1.04 7.59
CA THR A 148 -10.08 -0.23 8.32
C THR A 148 -9.94 -1.39 7.33
N ALA A 149 -9.13 -2.37 7.69
CA ALA A 149 -8.96 -3.62 6.97
C ALA A 149 -9.30 -4.81 7.87
N LEU A 150 -9.82 -5.85 7.25
CA LEU A 150 -10.09 -7.15 7.90
C LEU A 150 -9.15 -8.19 7.29
N TRP A 151 -8.40 -8.85 8.15
CA TRP A 151 -7.66 -10.07 7.84
C TRP A 151 -8.42 -11.25 8.41
N THR A 152 -8.67 -12.27 7.61
CA THR A 152 -9.38 -13.48 8.05
C THR A 152 -8.67 -14.73 7.56
N LYS A 153 -8.61 -15.73 8.41
CA LYS A 153 -8.01 -17.03 8.07
C LYS A 153 -9.09 -17.96 7.56
N LEU A 154 -8.94 -18.40 6.31
CA LEU A 154 -9.78 -19.45 5.76
C LEU A 154 -9.34 -20.81 6.33
N THR A 155 -10.27 -21.52 6.91
CA THR A 155 -10.05 -22.94 7.24
C THR A 155 -10.36 -23.76 6.00
N ALA A 156 -9.44 -24.68 5.63
CA ALA A 156 -9.74 -25.67 4.61
C ALA A 156 -11.02 -26.43 5.03
N ARG A 157 -12.02 -26.50 4.11
CA ARG A 157 -13.19 -27.34 4.28
C ARG A 157 -12.85 -28.78 3.95
#